data_e48e9be499f301ad7c077a160bb60bee
#
_entry.id   e48e9be499f301ad7c077a160bb60bee
#
_cell.length_a   1.000
_cell.length_b   1.000
_cell.length_c   1.000
_cell.angle_alpha   90.00
_cell.angle_beta   90.00
_cell.angle_gamma   90.00
#
_symmetry.space_group_name_H-M   'P 1'
#
loop_
_entity.id
_entity.type
_entity.pdbx_description
1 polymer ?
#
loop_
_entity_poly.entity_id
_entity_poly.type
_entity_poly.pdbx_seq_one_letter_code
_entity_poly.pdbx_strand_id
1 'polypeptide(L)'
;TLMVTGFILVFTPVSIMIFELIKDQFPFFIAPDTSETSAVSKFGDLKGNLTLFFSIIIFIWIESFLEELLDRGFLMNWFERLFSKTSFATILAVVFQAAIFGFRHSYDLSERSITVGLIGLIMGIAYMVFGRNLWPLIIAHCLLNTMSMLERVFPN
;
A
#
# COMPACT_ATOMS: atom_id res chain seq x y z
N THR A 1 -12.26 -7.08 13.49
CA THR A 1 -11.95 -7.05 12.05
C THR A 1 -12.48 -5.76 11.40
N LEU A 2 -13.81 -5.52 11.39
CA LEU A 2 -14.43 -4.35 10.72
C LEU A 2 -13.88 -2.98 11.20
N MET A 3 -13.65 -2.81 12.49
CA MET A 3 -13.08 -1.57 13.03
C MET A 3 -11.68 -1.29 12.48
N VAL A 4 -10.84 -2.33 12.39
CA VAL A 4 -9.45 -2.18 11.87
C VAL A 4 -9.47 -1.92 10.38
N THR A 5 -10.29 -2.66 9.63
CA THR A 5 -10.49 -2.41 8.20
C THR A 5 -10.99 -0.98 7.97
N GLY A 6 -11.98 -0.52 8.73
CA GLY A 6 -12.49 0.85 8.67
C GLY A 6 -11.42 1.90 9.01
N PHE A 7 -10.59 1.65 10.03
CA PHE A 7 -9.45 2.52 10.34
C PHE A 7 -8.52 2.69 9.13
N ILE A 8 -8.13 1.59 8.49
CA ILE A 8 -7.23 1.62 7.33
C ILE A 8 -7.88 2.38 6.17
N LEU A 9 -9.16 2.09 5.85
CA LEU A 9 -9.88 2.70 4.74
C LEU A 9 -10.11 4.22 4.92
N VAL A 10 -10.13 4.72 6.16
CA VAL A 10 -10.27 6.15 6.44
C VAL A 10 -8.90 6.83 6.47
N PHE A 11 -7.94 6.27 7.20
CA PHE A 11 -6.64 6.93 7.38
C PHE A 11 -5.76 6.89 6.13
N THR A 12 -5.90 5.89 5.27
CA THR A 12 -5.15 5.81 4.02
C THR A 12 -5.45 7.02 3.10
N PRO A 13 -6.69 7.29 2.67
CA PRO A 13 -6.96 8.45 1.82
C PRO A 13 -6.65 9.79 2.51
N VAL A 14 -6.85 9.90 3.82
CA VAL A 14 -6.49 11.11 4.57
C VAL A 14 -4.99 11.36 4.51
N SER A 15 -4.15 10.33 4.69
CA SER A 15 -2.69 10.50 4.61
C SER A 15 -2.21 10.82 3.21
N ILE A 16 -2.83 10.23 2.19
CA ILE A 16 -2.54 10.56 0.78
C ILE A 16 -2.93 12.01 0.51
N MET A 17 -4.10 12.45 0.94
CA MET A 17 -4.53 13.84 0.78
C MET A 17 -3.57 14.83 1.46
N ILE A 18 -3.11 14.52 2.68
CA ILE A 18 -2.12 15.35 3.37
C ILE A 18 -0.81 15.39 2.57
N PHE A 19 -0.34 14.25 2.08
CA PHE A 19 0.86 14.18 1.26
C PHE A 19 0.72 15.03 -0.01
N GLU A 20 -0.40 14.94 -0.72
CA GLU A 20 -0.69 15.75 -1.91
C GLU A 20 -0.64 17.26 -1.62
N LEU A 21 -1.11 17.70 -0.44
CA LEU A 21 -1.08 19.10 -0.04
C LEU A 21 0.33 19.65 0.26
N ILE A 22 1.25 18.78 0.70
CA ILE A 22 2.59 19.20 1.13
C ILE A 22 3.69 18.85 0.13
N LYS A 23 3.45 17.94 -0.82
CA LYS A 23 4.51 17.45 -1.73
C LYS A 23 5.23 18.56 -2.52
N ASP A 24 4.49 19.58 -2.93
CA ASP A 24 5.05 20.71 -3.69
C ASP A 24 6.06 21.55 -2.91
N GLN A 25 6.07 21.41 -1.58
CA GLN A 25 7.08 22.05 -0.71
C GLN A 25 8.40 21.28 -0.67
N PHE A 26 8.43 20.06 -1.20
CA PHE A 26 9.60 19.18 -1.23
C PHE A 26 9.98 18.68 -2.63
N PRO A 27 9.99 19.53 -3.68
CA PRO A 27 10.18 19.10 -5.08
C PRO A 27 11.55 18.46 -5.33
N PHE A 28 12.51 18.66 -4.43
CA PHE A 28 13.86 18.12 -4.57
C PHE A 28 13.95 16.63 -4.21
N PHE A 29 13.03 16.10 -3.41
CA PHE A 29 13.05 14.72 -2.91
C PHE A 29 12.11 13.78 -3.65
N ILE A 30 11.24 14.31 -4.50
CA ILE A 30 10.17 13.54 -5.13
C ILE A 30 10.35 13.59 -6.64
N ALA A 31 10.74 12.46 -7.23
CA ALA A 31 10.78 12.33 -8.68
C ALA A 31 9.34 12.32 -9.25
N PRO A 32 9.10 12.95 -10.41
CA PRO A 32 7.80 12.87 -11.08
C PRO A 32 7.40 11.42 -11.33
N ASP A 33 6.12 11.11 -11.17
CA ASP A 33 5.61 9.76 -11.47
C ASP A 33 5.64 9.52 -12.99
N THR A 34 6.57 8.69 -13.43
CA THR A 34 6.68 8.24 -14.84
C THR A 34 5.91 6.95 -15.09
N SER A 35 5.25 6.40 -14.07
CA SER A 35 4.67 5.06 -14.09
C SER A 35 3.22 5.00 -14.62
N GLU A 36 2.53 6.13 -14.85
CA GLU A 36 1.16 6.12 -15.37
C GLU A 36 1.06 5.39 -16.72
N THR A 37 2.07 5.57 -17.57
CA THR A 37 2.13 4.87 -18.87
C THR A 37 2.35 3.37 -18.72
N SER A 38 3.02 2.93 -17.66
CA SER A 38 3.33 1.50 -17.43
C SER A 38 2.15 0.72 -16.81
N ALA A 39 1.29 1.39 -16.05
CA ALA A 39 0.14 0.74 -15.42
C ALA A 39 -0.95 0.37 -16.44
N VAL A 40 -1.16 1.18 -17.48
CA VAL A 40 -2.04 0.85 -18.59
C VAL A 40 -1.51 -0.36 -19.37
N SER A 41 -0.19 -0.46 -19.54
CA SER A 41 0.44 -1.57 -20.27
C SER A 41 0.40 -2.90 -19.50
N LYS A 42 0.42 -2.88 -18.16
CA LYS A 42 0.46 -4.10 -17.33
C LYS A 42 -0.88 -4.87 -17.35
N PHE A 43 -2.01 -4.18 -17.39
CA PHE A 43 -3.33 -4.79 -17.28
C PHE A 43 -4.19 -4.63 -18.54
N GLY A 44 -3.67 -3.99 -19.60
CA GLY A 44 -4.43 -3.61 -20.79
C GLY A 44 -5.36 -2.41 -20.54
N ASP A 45 -6.21 -2.10 -21.51
CA ASP A 45 -7.19 -1.03 -21.39
C ASP A 45 -8.41 -1.50 -20.60
N LEU A 46 -8.54 -0.97 -19.39
CA LEU A 46 -9.65 -1.26 -18.49
C LEU A 46 -10.86 -0.36 -18.70
N LYS A 47 -10.74 0.75 -19.45
CA LYS A 47 -11.82 1.71 -19.63
C LYS A 47 -13.06 1.05 -20.21
N GLY A 48 -14.15 1.03 -19.43
CA GLY A 48 -15.41 0.39 -19.80
C GLY A 48 -15.38 -1.14 -19.89
N ASN A 49 -14.27 -1.80 -19.59
CA ASN A 49 -14.09 -3.24 -19.78
C ASN A 49 -14.28 -4.02 -18.46
N LEU A 50 -15.54 -4.21 -18.06
CA LEU A 50 -15.90 -5.00 -16.87
C LEU A 50 -15.48 -6.48 -16.97
N THR A 51 -15.48 -7.06 -18.17
CA THR A 51 -15.08 -8.46 -18.35
C THR A 51 -13.60 -8.63 -17.98
N LEU A 52 -12.74 -7.74 -18.45
CA LEU A 52 -11.33 -7.75 -18.12
C LEU A 52 -11.13 -7.48 -16.62
N PHE A 53 -11.86 -6.51 -16.05
CA PHE A 53 -11.82 -6.23 -14.61
C PHE A 53 -12.12 -7.48 -13.78
N PHE A 54 -13.22 -8.19 -14.03
CA PHE A 54 -13.56 -9.41 -13.29
C PHE A 54 -12.58 -10.55 -13.51
N SER A 55 -11.92 -10.59 -14.66
CA SER A 55 -10.89 -11.59 -14.96
C SER A 55 -9.61 -11.39 -14.14
N ILE A 56 -9.22 -10.14 -13.87
CA ILE A 56 -7.96 -9.83 -13.20
C ILE A 56 -8.10 -9.60 -11.69
N ILE A 57 -9.29 -9.21 -11.20
CA ILE A 57 -9.46 -8.81 -9.79
C ILE A 57 -9.10 -9.93 -8.81
N ILE A 58 -9.37 -11.18 -9.18
CA ILE A 58 -9.04 -12.35 -8.35
C ILE A 58 -7.52 -12.46 -8.17
N PHE A 59 -6.75 -12.24 -9.22
CA PHE A 59 -5.28 -12.27 -9.14
C PHE A 59 -4.74 -11.13 -8.29
N ILE A 60 -5.34 -9.93 -8.37
CA ILE A 60 -5.01 -8.78 -7.54
C ILE A 60 -5.29 -9.07 -6.06
N TRP A 61 -6.38 -9.77 -5.74
CA TRP A 61 -6.68 -10.16 -4.35
C TRP A 61 -5.69 -11.20 -3.82
N ILE A 62 -5.28 -12.16 -4.66
CA ILE A 62 -4.23 -13.13 -4.30
C ILE A 62 -2.90 -12.40 -4.08
N GLU A 63 -2.54 -11.45 -4.94
CA GLU A 63 -1.35 -10.60 -4.78
C GLU A 63 -1.41 -9.83 -3.45
N SER A 64 -2.53 -9.14 -3.16
CA SER A 64 -2.74 -8.42 -1.90
C SER A 64 -2.59 -9.33 -0.67
N PHE A 65 -3.14 -10.53 -0.73
CA PHE A 65 -3.00 -11.51 0.34
C PHE A 65 -1.54 -11.91 0.56
N LEU A 66 -0.81 -12.22 -0.51
CA LEU A 66 0.60 -12.62 -0.45
C LEU A 66 1.49 -11.46 0.04
N GLU A 67 1.18 -10.22 -0.36
CA GLU A 67 1.89 -9.04 0.11
C GLU A 67 1.70 -8.83 1.62
N GLU A 68 0.49 -8.96 2.15
CA GLU A 68 0.28 -8.86 3.60
C GLU A 68 1.01 -9.96 4.38
N LEU A 69 1.05 -11.19 3.85
CA LEU A 69 1.85 -12.26 4.45
C LEU A 69 3.34 -11.94 4.45
N LEU A 70 3.85 -11.42 3.34
CA LEU A 70 5.27 -11.06 3.22
C LEU A 70 5.62 -9.87 4.13
N ASP A 71 4.87 -8.79 4.02
CA ASP A 71 5.26 -7.52 4.65
C ASP A 71 4.97 -7.51 6.16
N ARG A 72 3.77 -7.91 6.59
CA ARG A 72 3.37 -7.89 8.01
C ARG A 72 3.61 -9.22 8.69
N GLY A 73 3.34 -10.32 7.97
CA GLY A 73 3.57 -11.66 8.51
C GLY A 73 5.05 -12.01 8.65
N PHE A 74 5.89 -11.65 7.69
CA PHE A 74 7.30 -12.02 7.67
C PHE A 74 8.24 -10.85 7.93
N LEU A 75 8.29 -9.82 7.07
CA LEU A 75 9.30 -8.76 7.13
C LEU A 75 9.25 -7.97 8.43
N MET A 76 8.07 -7.57 8.93
CA MET A 76 7.97 -6.86 10.20
C MET A 76 8.52 -7.69 11.35
N ASN A 77 8.16 -8.97 11.44
CA ASN A 77 8.67 -9.85 12.51
C ASN A 77 10.17 -10.09 12.36
N TRP A 78 10.68 -10.16 11.15
CA TRP A 78 12.11 -10.29 10.88
C TRP A 78 12.89 -9.05 11.31
N PHE A 79 12.41 -7.85 10.97
CA PHE A 79 13.02 -6.59 11.39
C PHE A 79 12.96 -6.40 12.91
N GLU A 80 11.85 -6.75 13.59
CA GLU A 80 11.79 -6.70 15.03
C GLU A 80 12.86 -7.58 15.69
N ARG A 81 13.10 -8.77 15.16
CA ARG A 81 14.18 -9.64 15.64
C ARG A 81 15.56 -9.05 15.35
N LEU A 82 15.77 -8.49 14.16
CA LEU A 82 17.02 -7.86 13.77
C LEU A 82 17.37 -6.68 14.69
N PHE A 83 16.39 -5.86 15.02
CA PHE A 83 16.53 -4.68 15.88
C PHE A 83 16.23 -4.97 17.36
N SER A 84 16.11 -6.23 17.78
CA SER A 84 15.66 -6.63 19.12
C SER A 84 16.49 -6.09 20.29
N LYS A 85 17.72 -5.66 20.02
CA LYS A 85 18.60 -5.01 21.03
C LYS A 85 18.30 -3.52 21.24
N THR A 86 17.38 -2.93 20.48
CA THR A 86 16.99 -1.51 20.57
C THR A 86 15.60 -1.37 21.18
N SER A 87 15.37 -0.28 21.91
CA SER A 87 14.04 0.05 22.43
C SER A 87 13.03 0.43 21.33
N PHE A 88 13.51 0.69 20.12
CA PHE A 88 12.70 1.13 18.97
C PHE A 88 12.48 0.03 17.93
N ALA A 89 12.73 -1.24 18.26
CA ALA A 89 12.67 -2.37 17.32
C ALA A 89 11.36 -2.40 16.51
N THR A 90 10.23 -2.24 17.17
CA THR A 90 8.91 -2.24 16.52
C THR A 90 8.73 -1.03 15.59
N ILE A 91 9.15 0.16 16.02
CA ILE A 91 9.05 1.37 15.18
C ILE A 91 9.91 1.21 13.92
N LEU A 92 11.16 0.74 14.10
CA LEU A 92 12.06 0.47 12.98
C LEU A 92 11.49 -0.59 12.04
N ALA A 93 10.88 -1.66 12.57
CA ALA A 93 10.27 -2.69 11.77
C ALA A 93 9.12 -2.14 10.89
N VAL A 94 8.24 -1.32 11.46
CA VAL A 94 7.14 -0.66 10.74
C VAL A 94 7.68 0.26 9.65
N VAL A 95 8.69 1.10 9.96
CA VAL A 95 9.24 2.07 9.01
C VAL A 95 9.99 1.36 7.88
N PHE A 96 10.87 0.40 8.18
CA PHE A 96 11.63 -0.31 7.14
C PHE A 96 10.73 -1.14 6.24
N GLN A 97 9.73 -1.83 6.80
CA GLN A 97 8.75 -2.57 6.01
C GLN A 97 7.98 -1.62 5.08
N ALA A 98 7.51 -0.47 5.58
CA ALA A 98 6.78 0.50 4.78
C ALA A 98 7.65 1.09 3.64
N ALA A 99 8.92 1.39 3.93
CA ALA A 99 9.87 1.86 2.93
C ALA A 99 10.11 0.84 1.81
N ILE A 100 10.31 -0.45 2.17
CA ILE A 100 10.47 -1.53 1.20
C ILE A 100 9.18 -1.72 0.39
N PHE A 101 8.02 -1.68 1.04
CA PHE A 101 6.73 -1.80 0.38
C PHE A 101 6.52 -0.71 -0.67
N GLY A 102 6.79 0.56 -0.32
CA GLY A 102 6.73 1.68 -1.26
C GLY A 102 7.72 1.52 -2.42
N PHE A 103 8.99 1.27 -2.11
CA PHE A 103 10.05 1.14 -3.11
C PHE A 103 9.78 0.03 -4.14
N ARG A 104 9.26 -1.13 -3.72
CA ARG A 104 8.92 -2.24 -4.63
C ARG A 104 7.87 -1.90 -5.68
N HIS A 105 7.06 -0.86 -5.46
CA HIS A 105 5.96 -0.50 -6.37
C HIS A 105 6.39 0.36 -7.56
N SER A 106 7.54 1.01 -7.49
CA SER A 106 8.06 1.80 -8.63
C SER A 106 9.57 1.65 -8.84
N TYR A 107 10.30 1.04 -7.88
CA TYR A 107 11.75 0.88 -7.87
C TYR A 107 12.52 2.22 -7.95
N ASP A 108 11.91 3.29 -7.50
CA ASP A 108 12.45 4.64 -7.43
C ASP A 108 11.92 5.39 -6.20
N LEU A 109 12.22 6.67 -6.07
CA LEU A 109 11.67 7.56 -5.03
C LEU A 109 10.61 8.50 -5.62
N SER A 110 9.77 7.98 -6.52
CA SER A 110 8.65 8.72 -7.10
C SER A 110 7.52 8.98 -6.11
N GLU A 111 6.60 9.85 -6.50
CA GLU A 111 5.35 10.09 -5.77
C GLU A 111 4.60 8.78 -5.48
N ARG A 112 4.59 7.86 -6.44
CA ARG A 112 3.97 6.54 -6.28
C ARG A 112 4.62 5.73 -5.16
N SER A 113 5.96 5.66 -5.11
CA SER A 113 6.68 4.96 -4.03
C SER A 113 6.32 5.52 -2.66
N ILE A 114 6.25 6.84 -2.54
CA ILE A 114 5.94 7.50 -1.27
C ILE A 114 4.48 7.25 -0.89
N THR A 115 3.54 7.42 -1.81
CA THR A 115 2.11 7.17 -1.58
C THR A 115 1.86 5.73 -1.13
N VAL A 116 2.45 4.76 -1.82
CA VAL A 116 2.32 3.35 -1.46
C VAL A 116 3.05 3.04 -0.14
N GLY A 117 4.19 3.68 0.10
CA GLY A 117 4.90 3.61 1.39
C GLY A 117 4.05 4.11 2.56
N LEU A 118 3.29 5.20 2.38
CA LEU A 118 2.34 5.70 3.38
C LEU A 118 1.20 4.70 3.65
N ILE A 119 0.67 4.07 2.62
CA ILE A 119 -0.30 2.97 2.78
C ILE A 119 0.34 1.84 3.61
N GLY A 120 1.56 1.44 3.25
CA GLY A 120 2.34 0.46 3.97
C GLY A 120 2.55 0.80 5.45
N LEU A 121 2.82 2.08 5.74
CA LEU A 121 3.00 2.59 7.09
C LEU A 121 1.72 2.49 7.93
N ILE A 122 0.59 2.95 7.39
CA ILE A 122 -0.72 2.88 8.07
C ILE A 122 -1.11 1.43 8.36
N MET A 123 -0.93 0.54 7.40
CA MET A 123 -1.23 -0.87 7.57
C MET A 123 -0.30 -1.54 8.58
N GLY A 124 0.99 -1.16 8.59
CA GLY A 124 1.95 -1.61 9.59
C GLY A 124 1.59 -1.16 11.02
N ILE A 125 1.19 0.11 11.17
CA ILE A 125 0.69 0.65 12.45
C ILE A 125 -0.59 -0.09 12.87
N ALA A 126 -1.55 -0.25 11.96
CA ALA A 126 -2.79 -0.97 12.25
C ALA A 126 -2.50 -2.42 12.69
N TYR A 127 -1.59 -3.12 12.02
CA TYR A 127 -1.16 -4.46 12.42
C TYR A 127 -0.66 -4.50 13.85
N MET A 128 0.20 -3.55 14.24
CA MET A 128 0.77 -3.51 15.60
C MET A 128 -0.25 -3.13 16.66
N VAL A 129 -1.04 -2.09 16.41
CA VAL A 129 -2.00 -1.54 17.39
C VAL A 129 -3.18 -2.47 17.65
N PHE A 130 -3.63 -3.18 16.61
CA PHE A 130 -4.84 -4.01 16.70
C PHE A 130 -4.57 -5.52 16.83
N GLY A 131 -3.42 -5.88 17.42
CA GLY A 131 -3.17 -7.26 17.89
C GLY A 131 -2.63 -8.21 16.83
N ARG A 132 -1.93 -7.71 15.81
CA ARG A 132 -1.18 -8.49 14.80
C ARG A 132 -2.06 -9.48 14.02
N ASN A 133 -3.29 -9.08 13.70
CA ASN A 133 -4.21 -9.86 12.90
C ASN A 133 -4.13 -9.42 11.43
N LEU A 134 -3.76 -10.34 10.54
CA LEU A 134 -3.62 -10.06 9.11
C LEU A 134 -4.96 -9.92 8.38
N TRP A 135 -6.02 -10.57 8.82
CA TRP A 135 -7.30 -10.57 8.09
C TRP A 135 -7.89 -9.19 7.83
N PRO A 136 -7.94 -8.27 8.82
CA PRO A 136 -8.42 -6.91 8.55
C PRO A 136 -7.60 -6.17 7.50
N LEU A 137 -6.28 -6.39 7.49
CA LEU A 137 -5.36 -5.76 6.56
C LEU A 137 -5.57 -6.31 5.15
N ILE A 138 -5.66 -7.64 5.01
CA ILE A 138 -5.93 -8.31 3.72
C ILE A 138 -7.24 -7.78 3.13
N ILE A 139 -8.30 -7.71 3.93
CA ILE A 139 -9.60 -7.19 3.47
C ILE A 139 -9.48 -5.73 3.03
N ALA A 140 -8.84 -4.88 3.85
CA ALA A 140 -8.63 -3.47 3.52
C ALA A 140 -7.81 -3.32 2.22
N HIS A 141 -6.74 -4.09 2.06
CA HIS A 141 -5.89 -4.06 0.88
C HIS A 141 -6.65 -4.49 -0.38
N CYS A 142 -7.39 -5.59 -0.32
CA CYS A 142 -8.25 -6.02 -1.42
C CYS A 142 -9.27 -4.94 -1.80
N LEU A 143 -9.88 -4.27 -0.82
CA LEU A 143 -10.84 -3.18 -1.08
C LEU A 143 -10.17 -1.96 -1.71
N LEU A 144 -9.03 -1.50 -1.19
CA LEU A 144 -8.27 -0.37 -1.77
C LEU A 144 -7.88 -0.65 -3.23
N ASN A 145 -7.34 -1.83 -3.51
CA ASN A 145 -6.99 -2.22 -4.87
C ASN A 145 -8.23 -2.34 -5.77
N THR A 146 -9.35 -2.85 -5.26
CA THR A 146 -10.62 -2.92 -6.00
C THR A 146 -11.11 -1.52 -6.37
N MET A 147 -11.08 -0.57 -5.43
CA MET A 147 -11.48 0.83 -5.67
C MET A 147 -10.59 1.47 -6.73
N SER A 148 -9.27 1.35 -6.59
CA SER A 148 -8.31 1.87 -7.58
C SER A 148 -8.51 1.27 -8.98
N MET A 149 -8.85 -0.01 -9.09
CA MET A 149 -9.14 -0.64 -10.37
C MET A 149 -10.48 -0.22 -10.95
N LEU A 150 -11.51 0.00 -10.11
CA LEU A 150 -12.81 0.52 -10.55
C LEU A 150 -12.71 1.95 -11.11
N GLU A 151 -11.89 2.80 -10.52
CA GLU A 151 -11.62 4.15 -11.04
C GLU A 151 -11.05 4.11 -12.47
N ARG A 152 -10.27 3.09 -12.80
CA ARG A 152 -9.75 2.89 -14.17
C ARG A 152 -10.80 2.36 -15.15
N VAL A 153 -11.80 1.60 -14.64
CA VAL A 153 -12.92 1.15 -15.48
C VAL A 153 -13.87 2.30 -15.78
N PHE A 154 -14.09 3.17 -14.81
CA PHE A 154 -15.02 4.32 -14.90
C PHE A 154 -14.27 5.64 -14.66
N PRO A 155 -13.32 6.02 -15.51
CA PRO A 155 -12.62 7.29 -15.36
C PRO A 155 -13.62 8.45 -15.53
N ASN A 156 -13.61 9.38 -14.59
CA ASN A 156 -14.39 10.63 -14.65
C ASN A 156 -13.95 11.52 -15.82
#